data_d85b04e51de53405e531b0e25c11f895
#
_entry.id   d85b04e51de53405e531b0e25c11f895
#
_cell.length_a   1.000
_cell.length_b   1.000
_cell.length_c   1.000
_cell.angle_alpha   90.00
_cell.angle_beta   90.00
_cell.angle_gamma   90.00
#
_symmetry.space_group_name_H-M   'P 1'
#
loop_
_entity.id
_entity.type
_entity.pdbx_description
1 polymer ?
#
loop_
_entity_poly.entity_id
_entity_poly.type
_entity_poly.pdbx_seq_one_letter_code
_entity_poly.pdbx_strand_id
1 'polypeptide(L)'
;MRGPRGAWFGAAAATGFVAGWALAKRVQHAHRAALFSLRAHRRRAALGWLEGHPAAEVAPLLRDYVAWEPVPALRERAVQLLRRLESTWP
;
A
#
# COMPACT_ATOMS: atom_id res chain seq x y z
N MET A 1 -22.46 -35.02 -15.69
CA MET A 1 -21.11 -34.66 -15.31
C MET A 1 -20.93 -33.15 -15.18
N ARG A 2 -21.94 -32.48 -14.69
CA ARG A 2 -21.91 -31.03 -14.50
C ARG A 2 -21.30 -30.60 -13.19
N GLY A 3 -21.43 -31.43 -12.15
CA GLY A 3 -20.88 -31.16 -10.83
C GLY A 3 -19.39 -30.91 -10.82
N PRO A 4 -18.55 -31.70 -11.51
CA PRO A 4 -17.11 -31.45 -11.56
C PRO A 4 -16.74 -30.08 -12.10
N ARG A 5 -17.47 -29.61 -13.12
CA ARG A 5 -17.23 -28.28 -13.68
C ARG A 5 -17.52 -27.16 -12.70
N GLY A 6 -18.63 -27.28 -11.97
CA GLY A 6 -18.97 -26.31 -10.91
C GLY A 6 -17.93 -26.28 -9.81
N ALA A 7 -17.46 -27.46 -9.37
CA ALA A 7 -16.40 -27.56 -8.36
C ALA A 7 -15.09 -26.92 -8.85
N TRP A 8 -14.74 -27.11 -10.12
CA TRP A 8 -13.56 -26.49 -10.69
C TRP A 8 -13.65 -24.97 -10.69
N PHE A 9 -14.80 -24.41 -11.07
CA PHE A 9 -14.98 -22.95 -11.05
C PHE A 9 -14.87 -22.40 -9.64
N GLY A 10 -15.46 -23.05 -8.66
CA GLY A 10 -15.37 -22.61 -7.26
C GLY A 10 -13.93 -22.66 -6.75
N ALA A 11 -13.21 -23.75 -7.04
CA ALA A 11 -11.81 -23.88 -6.62
C ALA A 11 -10.91 -22.84 -7.29
N ALA A 12 -11.11 -22.58 -8.59
CA ALA A 12 -10.32 -21.58 -9.31
C ALA A 12 -10.55 -20.16 -8.76
N ALA A 13 -11.80 -19.81 -8.44
CA ALA A 13 -12.13 -18.51 -7.87
C ALA A 13 -11.49 -18.32 -6.48
N ALA A 14 -11.57 -19.35 -5.62
CA ALA A 14 -10.96 -19.31 -4.29
C ALA A 14 -9.44 -19.17 -4.37
N THR A 15 -8.79 -19.92 -5.26
CA THR A 15 -7.35 -19.87 -5.47
C THR A 15 -6.93 -18.48 -5.99
N GLY A 16 -7.67 -17.92 -6.93
CA GLY A 16 -7.40 -16.58 -7.44
C GLY A 16 -7.53 -15.51 -6.37
N PHE A 17 -8.53 -15.61 -5.50
CA PHE A 17 -8.71 -14.67 -4.39
C PHE A 17 -7.54 -14.72 -3.42
N VAL A 18 -7.11 -15.91 -3.00
CA VAL A 18 -5.98 -16.09 -2.09
C VAL A 18 -4.69 -15.57 -2.71
N ALA A 19 -4.43 -15.87 -3.98
CA ALA A 19 -3.25 -15.39 -4.68
C ALA A 19 -3.25 -13.87 -4.80
N GLY A 20 -4.40 -13.25 -5.12
CA GLY A 20 -4.54 -11.81 -5.21
C GLY A 20 -4.32 -11.14 -3.86
N TRP A 21 -4.84 -11.72 -2.78
CA TRP A 21 -4.64 -11.20 -1.43
C TRP A 21 -3.16 -11.29 -1.00
N ALA A 22 -2.50 -12.41 -1.28
CA ALA A 22 -1.08 -12.59 -0.97
C ALA A 22 -0.20 -11.59 -1.73
N LEU A 23 -0.53 -11.33 -3.01
CA LEU A 23 0.18 -10.36 -3.82
C LEU A 23 -0.01 -8.95 -3.26
N ALA A 24 -1.23 -8.57 -2.90
CA ALA A 24 -1.53 -7.27 -2.28
C ALA A 24 -0.73 -7.08 -0.99
N LYS A 25 -0.64 -8.11 -0.15
CA LYS A 25 0.17 -8.09 1.06
C LYS A 25 1.64 -7.87 0.77
N ARG A 26 2.19 -8.55 -0.24
CA ARG A 26 3.60 -8.38 -0.64
C ARG A 26 3.88 -6.96 -1.12
N VAL A 27 2.97 -6.39 -1.90
CA VAL A 27 3.10 -5.01 -2.37
C VAL A 27 3.11 -4.04 -1.19
N GLN A 28 2.21 -4.20 -0.23
CA GLN A 28 2.18 -3.37 0.98
C GLN A 28 3.48 -3.47 1.78
N HIS A 29 4.01 -4.69 1.95
CA HIS A 29 5.28 -4.88 2.66
C HIS A 29 6.45 -4.24 1.92
N ALA A 30 6.49 -4.34 0.59
CA ALA A 30 7.54 -3.72 -0.21
C ALA A 30 7.51 -2.19 -0.08
N HIS A 31 6.34 -1.58 -0.12
CA HIS A 31 6.19 -0.14 0.05
C HIS A 31 6.53 0.32 1.46
N ARG A 32 6.15 -0.44 2.48
CA ARG A 32 6.52 -0.15 3.85
C ARG A 32 8.04 -0.17 4.01
N ALA A 33 8.70 -1.20 3.50
CA ALA A 33 10.16 -1.31 3.56
C ALA A 33 10.83 -0.13 2.84
N ALA A 34 10.32 0.27 1.68
CA ALA A 34 10.87 1.38 0.92
C ALA A 34 10.68 2.72 1.64
N LEU A 35 9.51 2.96 2.26
CA LEU A 35 9.24 4.17 3.02
C LEU A 35 10.16 4.33 4.23
N PHE A 36 10.59 3.23 4.83
CA PHE A 36 11.48 3.26 5.99
C PHE A 36 12.92 2.88 5.64
N SER A 37 13.29 2.96 4.35
CA SER A 37 14.65 2.71 3.90
C SER A 37 15.61 3.74 4.49
N LEU A 38 16.85 3.33 4.77
CA LEU A 38 17.90 4.24 5.21
C LEU A 38 18.30 5.22 4.11
N ARG A 39 18.00 4.91 2.85
CA ARG A 39 18.36 5.72 1.70
C ARG A 39 17.23 6.69 1.34
N ALA A 40 17.52 7.98 1.42
CA ALA A 40 16.52 9.03 1.17
C ALA A 40 15.89 8.93 -0.23
N HIS A 41 16.66 8.56 -1.25
CA HIS A 41 16.13 8.44 -2.60
C HIS A 41 15.08 7.33 -2.74
N ARG A 42 15.24 6.23 -1.98
CA ARG A 42 14.24 5.15 -1.95
C ARG A 42 12.98 5.60 -1.23
N ARG A 43 13.11 6.34 -0.15
CA ARG A 43 11.96 6.91 0.57
C ARG A 43 11.19 7.87 -0.33
N ARG A 44 11.92 8.73 -1.07
CA ARG A 44 11.33 9.66 -2.03
C ARG A 44 10.55 8.93 -3.12
N ALA A 45 11.13 7.88 -3.69
CA ALA A 45 10.47 7.08 -4.72
C ALA A 45 9.20 6.39 -4.20
N ALA A 46 9.25 5.82 -3.01
CA ALA A 46 8.10 5.19 -2.38
C ALA A 46 6.98 6.19 -2.13
N LEU A 47 7.32 7.37 -1.62
CA LEU A 47 6.35 8.42 -1.37
C LEU A 47 5.71 8.92 -2.67
N GLY A 48 6.49 9.07 -3.74
CA GLY A 48 6.00 9.44 -5.07
C GLY A 48 5.02 8.41 -5.62
N TRP A 49 5.29 7.13 -5.42
CA TRP A 49 4.36 6.08 -5.82
C TRP A 49 3.03 6.19 -5.06
N LEU A 50 3.10 6.40 -3.75
CA LEU A 50 1.89 6.56 -2.92
C LEU A 50 1.09 7.79 -3.30
N GLU A 51 1.73 8.88 -3.69
CA GLU A 51 1.05 10.08 -4.17
C GLU A 51 0.25 9.81 -5.45
N GLY A 52 0.74 8.93 -6.31
CA GLY A 52 0.03 8.52 -7.53
C GLY A 52 -1.02 7.43 -7.31
N HIS A 53 -0.98 6.75 -6.18
CA HIS A 53 -1.88 5.62 -5.86
C HIS A 53 -2.46 5.80 -4.46
N PRO A 54 -3.20 6.89 -4.22
CA PRO A 54 -3.73 7.16 -2.88
C PRO A 54 -4.76 6.12 -2.47
N ALA A 55 -4.62 5.63 -1.22
CA ALA A 55 -5.53 4.65 -0.65
C ALA A 55 -5.68 4.91 0.85
N ALA A 56 -6.89 4.78 1.36
CA ALA A 56 -7.19 5.04 2.77
C ALA A 56 -6.35 4.17 3.71
N GLU A 57 -6.06 2.94 3.30
CA GLU A 57 -5.28 1.97 4.08
C GLU A 57 -3.86 2.43 4.37
N VAL A 58 -3.36 3.40 3.60
CA VAL A 58 -2.00 3.94 3.75
C VAL A 58 -1.92 4.98 4.86
N ALA A 59 -3.04 5.56 5.28
CA ALA A 59 -3.04 6.63 6.27
C ALA A 59 -2.32 6.27 7.59
N PRO A 60 -2.56 5.10 8.21
CA PRO A 60 -1.80 4.73 9.42
C PRO A 60 -0.30 4.61 9.18
N LEU A 61 0.09 4.05 8.03
CA LEU A 61 1.49 3.93 7.65
C LEU A 61 2.14 5.30 7.47
N LEU A 62 1.45 6.24 6.85
CA LEU A 62 1.95 7.60 6.68
C LEU A 62 2.09 8.35 8.00
N ARG A 63 1.20 8.12 8.95
CA ARG A 63 1.35 8.73 10.28
C ARG A 63 2.63 8.27 10.97
N ASP A 64 2.92 6.98 10.91
CA ASP A 64 4.16 6.42 11.44
C ASP A 64 5.37 7.00 10.70
N TYR A 65 5.29 7.09 9.37
CA TYR A 65 6.36 7.62 8.54
C TYR A 65 6.65 9.10 8.86
N VAL A 66 5.64 9.93 8.98
CA VAL A 66 5.79 11.35 9.32
C VAL A 66 6.52 11.53 10.66
N ALA A 67 6.19 10.70 11.65
CA ALA A 67 6.83 10.76 12.96
C ALA A 67 8.29 10.33 12.91
N TRP A 68 8.67 9.49 11.97
CA TRP A 68 10.01 8.92 11.86
C TRP A 68 10.92 9.69 10.90
N GLU A 69 10.40 10.25 9.81
CA GLU A 69 11.20 10.82 8.71
C GLU A 69 12.05 12.01 9.17
N PRO A 70 13.38 11.91 9.08
CA PRO A 70 14.27 13.00 9.50
C PRO A 70 14.40 14.14 8.48
N VAL A 71 14.13 13.89 7.19
CA VAL A 71 14.28 14.91 6.14
C VAL A 71 13.01 15.77 6.07
N PRO A 72 13.10 17.09 6.38
CA PRO A 72 11.91 17.93 6.44
C PRO A 72 11.10 17.97 5.15
N ALA A 73 11.76 18.00 3.98
CA ALA A 73 11.09 18.04 2.68
C ALA A 73 10.24 16.79 2.43
N LEU A 74 10.76 15.61 2.78
CA LEU A 74 10.04 14.35 2.62
C LEU A 74 8.89 14.24 3.64
N ARG A 75 9.15 14.69 4.86
CA ARG A 75 8.12 14.73 5.92
C ARG A 75 6.94 15.60 5.49
N GLU A 76 7.22 16.77 4.94
CA GLU A 76 6.18 17.70 4.50
C GLU A 76 5.35 17.11 3.36
N ARG A 77 5.98 16.44 2.40
CA ARG A 77 5.25 15.74 1.33
C ARG A 77 4.31 14.68 1.89
N ALA A 78 4.77 13.92 2.87
CA ALA A 78 3.96 12.90 3.53
C ALA A 78 2.79 13.51 4.29
N VAL A 79 3.00 14.63 4.97
CA VAL A 79 1.95 15.38 5.67
C VAL A 79 0.88 15.84 4.67
N GLN A 80 1.27 16.37 3.52
CA GLN A 80 0.34 16.79 2.49
C GLN A 80 -0.47 15.63 1.94
N LEU A 81 0.18 14.50 1.68
CA LEU A 81 -0.53 13.30 1.23
C LEU A 81 -1.51 12.80 2.28
N LEU A 82 -1.09 12.77 3.54
CA LEU A 82 -1.94 12.34 4.65
C LEU A 82 -3.18 13.23 4.78
N ARG A 83 -3.01 14.55 4.68
CA ARG A 83 -4.13 15.49 4.69
C ARG A 83 -5.10 15.24 3.54
N ARG A 84 -4.59 14.97 2.35
CA ARG A 84 -5.43 14.63 1.19
C ARG A 84 -6.26 13.37 1.45
N LEU A 85 -5.64 12.34 2.01
CA LEU A 85 -6.34 11.10 2.33
C LEU A 85 -7.41 11.33 3.41
N GLU A 86 -7.09 12.07 4.44
CA GLU A 86 -8.03 12.36 5.53
C GLU A 86 -9.20 13.24 5.09
N SER A 87 -8.99 14.15 4.14
CA SER A 87 -10.06 15.00 3.61
C SER A 87 -10.98 14.25 2.65
N THR A 88 -10.47 13.23 1.96
CA THR A 88 -11.24 12.43 1.00
C THR A 88 -12.07 11.34 1.70
N TRP A 89 -11.57 10.81 2.81
CA TRP A 89 -12.22 9.73 3.55
C TRP A 89 -12.78 10.28 4.86
N PRO A 90 -14.09 10.35 5.01
CA PRO A 90 -14.74 10.84 6.25
C PRO A 90 -14.51 9.90 7.43
#